data_f34016968a260ced06c0c8f520d59d96
#
_entry.id   f34016968a260ced06c0c8f520d59d96
#
_cell.length_a   1.000
_cell.length_b   1.000
_cell.length_c   1.000
_cell.angle_alpha   90.00
_cell.angle_beta   90.00
_cell.angle_gamma   90.00
#
_symmetry.space_group_name_H-M   'P 1'
#
loop_
_entity.id
_entity.type
_entity.pdbx_description
1 polymer ?
#
loop_
_entity_poly.entity_id
_entity_poly.type
_entity_poly.pdbx_seq_one_letter_code
_entity_poly.pdbx_strand_id
1 'polypeptide(L)'
;TAYCFSQLKQGTYLIRLKISSIWGQTMNTTNIKKESRKISLWEKFSYSGGDVASCITFGAVSSYLSYYYTDIAGISIAAVGVIFGVTRLIEALVNFLTGVAIDGSHFKGGKAKPFIYTTTIPLTIMFILVFMVPDLNAHGKVLFAFVTYLLFCILYAVNNTGYGTLLSLLTSDVKERRVLNSFKVFGSGTGSLLVSFLTLPLVAL
;
A
#
# COMPACT_ATOMS: atom_id res chain seq x y z
N THR A 1 24.01 -15.40 44.41
CA THR A 1 23.54 -15.60 43.02
C THR A 1 22.04 -15.96 42.96
N ALA A 2 21.48 -16.66 43.97
CA ALA A 2 20.07 -17.05 43.97
C ALA A 2 19.11 -15.86 44.17
N TYR A 3 19.49 -14.83 44.91
CA TYR A 3 18.68 -13.64 45.16
C TYR A 3 18.46 -12.77 43.90
N CYS A 4 19.47 -12.66 43.03
CA CYS A 4 19.39 -11.89 41.79
C CYS A 4 18.44 -12.57 40.76
N PHE A 5 18.41 -13.89 40.74
CA PHE A 5 17.51 -14.68 39.86
C PHE A 5 16.04 -14.62 40.29
N SER A 6 15.78 -14.49 41.60
CA SER A 6 14.43 -14.31 42.15
C SER A 6 13.86 -12.92 41.79
N GLN A 7 14.65 -11.88 41.84
CA GLN A 7 14.23 -10.50 41.50
C GLN A 7 13.96 -10.36 40.00
N LEU A 8 14.74 -11.00 39.13
CA LEU A 8 14.49 -11.04 37.66
C LEU A 8 13.19 -11.78 37.32
N LYS A 9 12.87 -12.87 38.04
CA LYS A 9 11.64 -13.61 37.83
C LYS A 9 10.39 -12.80 38.29
N GLN A 10 10.47 -12.05 39.38
CA GLN A 10 9.40 -11.15 39.80
C GLN A 10 9.22 -9.97 38.86
N GLY A 11 10.29 -9.36 38.37
CA GLY A 11 10.23 -8.28 37.37
C GLY A 11 9.55 -8.72 36.06
N THR A 12 9.90 -9.92 35.57
CA THR A 12 9.30 -10.49 34.36
C THR A 12 7.80 -10.81 34.54
N TYR A 13 7.41 -11.25 35.77
CA TYR A 13 6.00 -11.53 36.10
C TYR A 13 5.16 -10.25 36.14
N LEU A 14 5.70 -9.17 36.74
CA LEU A 14 5.02 -7.86 36.79
C LEU A 14 4.88 -7.21 35.43
N ILE A 15 5.91 -7.32 34.57
CA ILE A 15 5.83 -6.85 33.17
C ILE A 15 4.77 -7.64 32.42
N ARG A 16 4.73 -8.96 32.58
CA ARG A 16 3.73 -9.83 31.94
C ARG A 16 2.29 -9.52 32.38
N LEU A 17 2.08 -9.27 33.67
CA LEU A 17 0.78 -8.86 34.23
C LEU A 17 0.37 -7.47 33.74
N LYS A 18 1.32 -6.52 33.66
CA LYS A 18 1.05 -5.18 33.18
C LYS A 18 0.74 -5.16 31.69
N ILE A 19 1.43 -5.98 30.90
CA ILE A 19 1.14 -6.17 29.48
C ILE A 19 -0.24 -6.85 29.32
N SER A 20 -0.56 -7.89 30.08
CA SER A 20 -1.86 -8.56 29.99
C SER A 20 -3.02 -7.66 30.42
N SER A 21 -2.81 -6.77 31.42
CA SER A 21 -3.83 -5.80 31.83
C SER A 21 -4.04 -4.70 30.78
N ILE A 22 -2.96 -4.24 30.13
CA ILE A 22 -3.04 -3.29 29.01
C ILE A 22 -3.77 -3.93 27.82
N TRP A 23 -3.43 -5.17 27.48
CA TRP A 23 -4.13 -5.92 26.43
C TRP A 23 -5.60 -6.22 26.79
N GLY A 24 -5.87 -6.54 28.05
CA GLY A 24 -7.24 -6.74 28.54
C GLY A 24 -8.09 -5.47 28.51
N GLN A 25 -7.51 -4.32 28.86
CA GLN A 25 -8.19 -3.02 28.77
C GLN A 25 -8.38 -2.57 27.32
N THR A 26 -7.39 -2.81 26.43
CA THR A 26 -7.51 -2.50 25.01
C THR A 26 -8.57 -3.37 24.34
N MET A 27 -8.73 -4.60 24.78
CA MET A 27 -9.80 -5.50 24.29
C MET A 27 -11.19 -5.10 24.82
N ASN A 28 -11.28 -4.49 25.99
CA ASN A 28 -12.57 -4.19 26.64
C ASN A 28 -13.14 -2.81 26.22
N THR A 29 -12.31 -1.91 25.70
CA THR A 29 -12.76 -0.62 25.15
C THR A 29 -13.24 -0.69 23.68
N THR A 30 -13.08 -1.84 23.02
CA THR A 30 -13.58 -2.08 21.67
C THR A 30 -14.94 -2.76 21.60
N ASN A 31 -15.68 -2.88 22.70
CA ASN A 31 -17.10 -3.26 22.70
C ASN A 31 -18.02 -2.11 22.27
N ILE A 32 -17.66 -1.38 21.23
CA ILE A 32 -18.63 -0.80 20.32
C ILE A 32 -19.15 -1.98 19.52
N LYS A 33 -20.33 -2.45 19.85
CA LYS A 33 -21.17 -3.36 19.11
C LYS A 33 -21.38 -2.78 17.70
N LYS A 34 -20.37 -2.91 16.85
CA LYS A 34 -20.51 -2.64 15.43
C LYS A 34 -21.34 -3.82 14.94
N GLU A 35 -22.65 -3.59 14.79
CA GLU A 35 -23.56 -4.58 14.19
C GLU A 35 -22.85 -5.25 13.04
N SER A 36 -22.89 -6.57 12.98
CA SER A 36 -22.33 -7.35 11.88
C SER A 36 -23.20 -7.10 10.63
N ARG A 37 -23.01 -5.93 10.02
CA ARG A 37 -23.67 -5.59 8.76
C ARG A 37 -23.15 -6.54 7.71
N LYS A 38 -24.04 -7.36 7.15
CA LYS A 38 -23.73 -8.17 5.96
C LYS A 38 -23.42 -7.20 4.81
N ILE A 39 -22.22 -7.32 4.26
CA ILE A 39 -21.76 -6.49 3.15
C ILE A 39 -22.46 -6.98 1.87
N SER A 40 -23.09 -6.07 1.15
CA SER A 40 -23.74 -6.37 -0.12
C SER A 40 -22.75 -6.89 -1.17
N LEU A 41 -23.20 -7.70 -2.09
CA LEU A 41 -22.39 -8.18 -3.21
C LEU A 41 -21.81 -7.02 -4.03
N TRP A 42 -22.59 -5.95 -4.26
CA TRP A 42 -22.15 -4.74 -4.93
C TRP A 42 -21.02 -4.03 -4.19
N GLU A 43 -21.07 -3.97 -2.88
CA GLU A 43 -19.98 -3.42 -2.07
C GLU A 43 -18.71 -4.28 -2.17
N LYS A 44 -18.84 -5.61 -2.25
CA LYS A 44 -17.73 -6.57 -2.46
C LYS A 44 -17.08 -6.38 -3.83
N PHE A 45 -17.90 -6.26 -4.88
CA PHE A 45 -17.38 -6.01 -6.24
C PHE A 45 -16.74 -4.64 -6.38
N SER A 46 -17.33 -3.59 -5.83
CA SER A 46 -16.75 -2.25 -5.84
C SER A 46 -15.42 -2.21 -5.11
N TYR A 47 -15.31 -2.92 -3.99
CA TYR A 47 -14.06 -3.07 -3.26
C TYR A 47 -13.02 -3.84 -4.09
N SER A 48 -13.38 -4.94 -4.74
CA SER A 48 -12.48 -5.68 -5.62
C SER A 48 -12.01 -4.84 -6.81
N GLY A 49 -12.88 -4.00 -7.40
CA GLY A 49 -12.55 -3.10 -8.51
C GLY A 49 -11.41 -2.12 -8.20
N GLY A 50 -11.33 -1.62 -6.97
CA GLY A 50 -10.21 -0.78 -6.54
C GLY A 50 -8.88 -1.54 -6.53
N ASP A 51 -8.88 -2.81 -6.18
CA ASP A 51 -7.67 -3.64 -6.21
C ASP A 51 -7.24 -3.97 -7.66
N VAL A 52 -8.19 -4.21 -8.55
CA VAL A 52 -7.94 -4.36 -9.99
C VAL A 52 -7.21 -3.12 -10.53
N ALA A 53 -7.72 -1.93 -10.25
CA ALA A 53 -7.12 -0.66 -10.70
C ALA A 53 -5.69 -0.49 -10.13
N SER A 54 -5.49 -0.79 -8.85
CA SER A 54 -4.17 -0.74 -8.21
C SER A 54 -3.19 -1.73 -8.85
N CYS A 55 -3.64 -2.95 -9.14
CA CYS A 55 -2.81 -3.99 -9.78
C CYS A 55 -2.47 -3.64 -11.23
N ILE A 56 -3.39 -3.04 -11.99
CA ILE A 56 -3.10 -2.57 -13.34
C ILE A 56 -2.05 -1.46 -13.31
N THR A 57 -2.24 -0.46 -12.46
CA THR A 57 -1.32 0.67 -12.33
C THR A 57 0.09 0.21 -11.92
N PHE A 58 0.18 -0.57 -10.85
CA PHE A 58 1.47 -1.05 -10.35
C PHE A 58 2.10 -2.09 -11.26
N GLY A 59 1.30 -2.99 -11.85
CA GLY A 59 1.75 -4.01 -12.78
C GLY A 59 2.34 -3.40 -14.07
N ALA A 60 1.70 -2.37 -14.62
CA ALA A 60 2.21 -1.63 -15.77
C ALA A 60 3.57 -0.99 -15.46
N VAL A 61 3.69 -0.27 -14.34
CA VAL A 61 4.95 0.34 -13.91
C VAL A 61 6.02 -0.71 -13.65
N SER A 62 5.71 -1.78 -12.90
CA SER A 62 6.69 -2.81 -12.57
C SER A 62 7.22 -3.59 -13.77
N SER A 63 6.38 -3.80 -14.79
CA SER A 63 6.74 -4.61 -15.96
C SER A 63 7.42 -3.77 -17.06
N TYR A 64 7.01 -2.52 -17.26
CA TYR A 64 7.41 -1.74 -18.44
C TYR A 64 8.30 -0.55 -18.16
N LEU A 65 8.33 -0.03 -16.93
CA LEU A 65 9.10 1.16 -16.62
C LEU A 65 10.59 0.93 -16.80
N SER A 66 11.09 -0.25 -16.46
CA SER A 66 12.49 -0.59 -16.67
C SER A 66 12.86 -0.53 -18.16
N TYR A 67 12.07 -1.18 -19.00
CA TYR A 67 12.24 -1.16 -20.45
C TYR A 67 12.14 0.27 -21.01
N TYR A 68 11.13 1.02 -20.59
CA TYR A 68 10.95 2.41 -21.03
C TYR A 68 12.16 3.29 -20.67
N TYR A 69 12.69 3.17 -19.46
CA TYR A 69 13.82 3.97 -19.02
C TYR A 69 15.13 3.59 -19.72
N THR A 70 15.36 2.28 -19.98
CA THR A 70 16.61 1.83 -20.62
C THR A 70 16.56 2.01 -22.13
N ASP A 71 15.53 1.50 -22.79
CA ASP A 71 15.51 1.36 -24.25
C ASP A 71 14.94 2.60 -24.95
N ILE A 72 13.96 3.28 -24.33
CA ILE A 72 13.32 4.45 -24.95
C ILE A 72 13.93 5.76 -24.43
N ALA A 73 14.03 5.94 -23.11
CA ALA A 73 14.60 7.16 -22.53
C ALA A 73 16.14 7.21 -22.57
N GLY A 74 16.82 6.06 -22.80
CA GLY A 74 18.26 5.96 -22.90
C GLY A 74 19.00 6.16 -21.57
N ILE A 75 18.36 5.81 -20.45
CA ILE A 75 18.96 5.87 -19.11
C ILE A 75 19.75 4.59 -18.88
N SER A 76 20.98 4.69 -18.33
CA SER A 76 21.78 3.50 -18.07
C SER A 76 21.13 2.53 -17.08
N ILE A 77 21.27 1.23 -17.33
CA ILE A 77 20.70 0.17 -16.47
C ILE A 77 21.14 0.33 -15.01
N ALA A 78 22.40 0.74 -14.77
CA ALA A 78 22.92 0.98 -13.44
C ALA A 78 22.15 2.12 -12.73
N ALA A 79 21.86 3.23 -13.43
CA ALA A 79 21.07 4.33 -12.88
C ALA A 79 19.62 3.91 -12.59
N VAL A 80 18.99 3.14 -13.47
CA VAL A 80 17.64 2.59 -13.25
C VAL A 80 17.62 1.67 -12.02
N GLY A 81 18.63 0.83 -11.86
CA GLY A 81 18.76 -0.03 -10.67
C GLY A 81 18.87 0.77 -9.37
N VAL A 82 19.64 1.86 -9.36
CA VAL A 82 19.76 2.75 -8.20
C VAL A 82 18.44 3.46 -7.92
N ILE A 83 17.76 3.99 -8.95
CA ILE A 83 16.45 4.63 -8.83
C ILE A 83 15.46 3.66 -8.16
N PHE A 84 15.35 2.44 -8.65
CA PHE A 84 14.42 1.44 -8.11
C PHE A 84 14.81 1.02 -6.69
N GLY A 85 16.09 0.79 -6.41
CA GLY A 85 16.56 0.41 -5.09
C GLY A 85 16.26 1.46 -4.03
N VAL A 86 16.62 2.71 -4.29
CA VAL A 86 16.41 3.83 -3.36
C VAL A 86 14.91 4.09 -3.14
N THR A 87 14.11 4.09 -4.19
CA THR A 87 12.66 4.32 -4.07
C THR A 87 11.96 3.21 -3.30
N ARG A 88 12.39 1.95 -3.38
CA ARG A 88 11.83 0.86 -2.56
C ARG A 88 12.09 1.03 -1.07
N LEU A 89 13.27 1.51 -0.69
CA LEU A 89 13.56 1.81 0.72
C LEU A 89 12.67 2.95 1.25
N ILE A 90 12.51 4.01 0.47
CA ILE A 90 11.65 5.14 0.84
C ILE A 90 10.18 4.70 0.90
N GLU A 91 9.71 3.89 -0.06
CA GLU A 91 8.36 3.34 -0.07
C GLU A 91 8.05 2.54 1.21
N ALA A 92 8.98 1.72 1.67
CA ALA A 92 8.83 0.97 2.92
C ALA A 92 8.63 1.89 4.13
N LEU A 93 9.42 2.97 4.22
CA LEU A 93 9.27 3.98 5.28
C LEU A 93 7.93 4.71 5.18
N VAL A 94 7.51 5.09 3.97
CA VAL A 94 6.24 5.78 3.73
C VAL A 94 5.06 4.89 4.09
N ASN A 95 5.09 3.59 3.77
CA ASN A 95 4.05 2.64 4.17
C ASN A 95 3.90 2.57 5.70
N PHE A 96 5.02 2.52 6.42
CA PHE A 96 5.01 2.51 7.89
C PHE A 96 4.42 3.81 8.45
N LEU A 97 4.92 4.97 8.00
CA LEU A 97 4.45 6.29 8.46
C LEU A 97 2.98 6.51 8.14
N THR A 98 2.54 6.08 6.96
CA THR A 98 1.13 6.17 6.55
C THR A 98 0.23 5.32 7.44
N GLY A 99 0.67 4.11 7.80
CA GLY A 99 -0.05 3.26 8.75
C GLY A 99 -0.27 3.96 10.09
N VAL A 100 0.78 4.53 10.67
CA VAL A 100 0.72 5.30 11.92
C VAL A 100 -0.19 6.53 11.77
N ALA A 101 -0.08 7.26 10.67
CA ALA A 101 -0.91 8.44 10.41
C ALA A 101 -2.41 8.10 10.28
N ILE A 102 -2.74 6.99 9.62
CA ILE A 102 -4.13 6.53 9.49
C ILE A 102 -4.69 6.10 10.86
N ASP A 103 -3.90 5.40 11.67
CA ASP A 103 -4.34 4.96 13.00
C ASP A 103 -4.61 6.14 13.94
N GLY A 104 -3.79 7.19 13.86
CA GLY A 104 -3.96 8.44 14.61
C GLY A 104 -5.04 9.38 14.07
N SER A 105 -5.58 9.13 12.89
CA SER A 105 -6.54 10.04 12.26
C SER A 105 -7.96 9.87 12.81
N HIS A 106 -8.66 11.02 13.00
CA HIS A 106 -10.04 11.09 13.54
C HIS A 106 -10.96 11.87 12.61
N PHE A 107 -10.93 11.58 11.30
CA PHE A 107 -11.79 12.28 10.34
C PHE A 107 -13.24 11.83 10.42
N LYS A 108 -14.18 12.79 10.32
CA LYS A 108 -15.64 12.54 10.36
C LYS A 108 -16.14 11.58 9.28
N GLY A 109 -15.44 11.47 8.13
CA GLY A 109 -15.77 10.60 7.00
C GLY A 109 -15.15 9.19 7.05
N GLY A 110 -14.44 8.84 8.13
CA GLY A 110 -13.70 7.60 8.27
C GLY A 110 -12.19 7.79 8.13
N LYS A 111 -11.40 6.94 8.79
CA LYS A 111 -9.94 7.12 8.92
C LYS A 111 -9.17 7.00 7.60
N ALA A 112 -9.56 6.09 6.72
CA ALA A 112 -8.83 5.75 5.50
C ALA A 112 -9.31 6.50 4.24
N LYS A 113 -10.61 6.84 4.17
CA LYS A 113 -11.22 7.45 2.96
C LYS A 113 -10.53 8.73 2.47
N PRO A 114 -10.23 9.74 3.33
CA PRO A 114 -9.61 10.97 2.87
C PRO A 114 -8.23 10.73 2.24
N PHE A 115 -7.45 9.79 2.76
CA PHE A 115 -6.14 9.44 2.19
C PHE A 115 -6.27 8.88 0.77
N ILE A 116 -7.28 8.03 0.52
CA ILE A 116 -7.54 7.47 -0.81
C ILE A 116 -7.97 8.57 -1.78
N TYR A 117 -8.96 9.40 -1.41
CA TYR A 117 -9.48 10.43 -2.31
C TYR A 117 -8.46 11.50 -2.66
N THR A 118 -7.66 11.96 -1.68
CA THR A 118 -6.64 12.98 -1.93
C THR A 118 -5.48 12.47 -2.75
N THR A 119 -5.15 11.18 -2.69
CA THR A 119 -4.00 10.62 -3.42
C THR A 119 -4.35 10.10 -4.80
N THR A 120 -5.61 9.77 -5.09
CA THR A 120 -5.99 9.15 -6.37
C THR A 120 -5.71 10.06 -7.58
N ILE A 121 -6.08 11.34 -7.50
CA ILE A 121 -5.85 12.29 -8.61
C ILE A 121 -4.36 12.51 -8.85
N PRO A 122 -3.54 12.92 -7.85
CA PRO A 122 -2.12 13.10 -8.08
C PRO A 122 -1.40 11.81 -8.46
N LEU A 123 -1.85 10.64 -7.99
CA LEU A 123 -1.31 9.35 -8.38
C LEU A 123 -1.49 9.10 -9.89
N THR A 124 -2.67 9.40 -10.43
CA THR A 124 -2.96 9.26 -11.87
C THR A 124 -2.08 10.19 -12.69
N ILE A 125 -1.88 11.43 -12.25
CA ILE A 125 -0.99 12.38 -12.90
C ILE A 125 0.45 11.86 -12.89
N MET A 126 0.95 11.40 -11.76
CA MET A 126 2.31 10.86 -11.65
C MET A 126 2.49 9.58 -12.48
N PHE A 127 1.47 8.73 -12.57
CA PHE A 127 1.48 7.55 -13.44
C PHE A 127 1.75 7.92 -14.90
N ILE A 128 1.13 8.98 -15.40
CA ILE A 128 1.37 9.48 -16.77
C ILE A 128 2.78 10.08 -16.89
N LEU A 129 3.19 10.91 -15.94
CA LEU A 129 4.48 11.61 -15.97
C LEU A 129 5.68 10.65 -15.90
N VAL A 130 5.56 9.51 -15.23
CA VAL A 130 6.60 8.49 -15.13
C VAL A 130 6.97 7.91 -16.51
N PHE A 131 6.02 7.89 -17.47
CA PHE A 131 6.21 7.46 -18.85
C PHE A 131 6.42 8.62 -19.84
N MET A 132 6.65 9.83 -19.35
CA MET A 132 6.87 11.03 -20.18
C MET A 132 8.20 11.70 -19.83
N VAL A 133 9.32 10.99 -20.02
CA VAL A 133 10.64 11.57 -19.80
C VAL A 133 10.97 12.54 -20.93
N PRO A 134 11.12 13.86 -20.67
CA PRO A 134 11.44 14.83 -21.70
C PRO A 134 12.89 14.66 -22.19
N ASP A 135 13.17 15.18 -23.41
CA ASP A 135 14.51 15.16 -23.99
C ASP A 135 15.41 16.19 -23.31
N LEU A 136 15.99 15.78 -22.21
CA LEU A 136 16.94 16.52 -21.40
C LEU A 136 18.36 15.94 -21.55
N ASN A 137 19.36 16.65 -21.02
CA ASN A 137 20.69 16.09 -20.86
C ASN A 137 20.65 14.80 -20.02
N ALA A 138 21.65 13.91 -20.17
CA ALA A 138 21.68 12.60 -19.48
C ALA A 138 21.40 12.69 -17.97
N HIS A 139 22.01 13.66 -17.28
CA HIS A 139 21.73 13.89 -15.85
C HIS A 139 20.31 14.38 -15.58
N GLY A 140 19.76 15.22 -16.47
CA GLY A 140 18.38 15.72 -16.35
C GLY A 140 17.34 14.60 -16.50
N LYS A 141 17.54 13.67 -17.44
CA LYS A 141 16.68 12.49 -17.62
C LYS A 141 16.65 11.62 -16.38
N VAL A 142 17.84 11.33 -15.81
CA VAL A 142 17.95 10.51 -14.57
C VAL A 142 17.26 11.19 -13.39
N LEU A 143 17.49 12.50 -13.21
CA LEU A 143 16.87 13.25 -12.12
C LEU A 143 15.34 13.32 -12.27
N PHE A 144 14.85 13.57 -13.47
CA PHE A 144 13.41 13.61 -13.76
C PHE A 144 12.76 12.24 -13.50
N ALA A 145 13.36 11.15 -14.01
CA ALA A 145 12.90 9.78 -13.79
C ALA A 145 12.89 9.44 -12.31
N PHE A 146 13.94 9.81 -11.56
CA PHE A 146 14.00 9.57 -10.11
C PHE A 146 12.89 10.29 -9.35
N VAL A 147 12.70 11.59 -9.60
CA VAL A 147 11.71 12.42 -8.88
C VAL A 147 10.29 11.97 -9.20
N THR A 148 9.97 11.75 -10.47
CA THR A 148 8.62 11.33 -10.87
C THR A 148 8.27 9.93 -10.35
N TYR A 149 9.21 8.99 -10.44
CA TYR A 149 9.00 7.64 -9.92
C TYR A 149 8.93 7.61 -8.38
N LEU A 150 9.75 8.40 -7.69
CA LEU A 150 9.70 8.54 -6.23
C LEU A 150 8.34 9.08 -5.77
N LEU A 151 7.85 10.15 -6.40
CA LEU A 151 6.54 10.72 -6.08
C LEU A 151 5.41 9.74 -6.37
N PHE A 152 5.49 9.01 -7.49
CA PHE A 152 4.54 7.94 -7.80
C PHE A 152 4.53 6.88 -6.71
N CYS A 153 5.70 6.37 -6.28
CA CYS A 153 5.79 5.35 -5.23
C CYS A 153 5.25 5.84 -3.88
N ILE A 154 5.52 7.10 -3.50
CA ILE A 154 4.99 7.70 -2.27
C ILE A 154 3.46 7.76 -2.32
N LEU A 155 2.89 8.30 -3.38
CA LEU A 155 1.44 8.41 -3.53
C LEU A 155 0.77 7.04 -3.61
N TYR A 156 1.38 6.09 -4.30
CA TYR A 156 0.91 4.71 -4.38
C TYR A 156 0.92 4.04 -3.00
N ALA A 157 2.00 4.20 -2.23
CA ALA A 157 2.12 3.66 -0.88
C ALA A 157 1.02 4.19 0.05
N VAL A 158 0.77 5.51 0.03
CA VAL A 158 -0.30 6.14 0.83
C VAL A 158 -1.67 5.61 0.41
N ASN A 159 -1.96 5.56 -0.88
CA ASN A 159 -3.22 5.07 -1.43
C ASN A 159 -3.46 3.60 -1.07
N ASN A 160 -2.46 2.74 -1.32
CA ASN A 160 -2.56 1.30 -1.08
C ASN A 160 -2.68 0.95 0.41
N THR A 161 -1.96 1.64 1.30
CA THR A 161 -2.08 1.48 2.75
C THR A 161 -3.46 1.93 3.24
N GLY A 162 -3.97 3.05 2.74
CA GLY A 162 -5.32 3.51 3.00
C GLY A 162 -6.38 2.50 2.56
N TYR A 163 -6.22 1.93 1.38
CA TYR A 163 -7.10 0.91 0.82
C TYR A 163 -7.04 -0.40 1.63
N GLY A 164 -5.86 -0.85 2.04
CA GLY A 164 -5.69 -2.02 2.91
C GLY A 164 -6.36 -1.84 4.27
N THR A 165 -6.28 -0.64 4.85
CA THR A 165 -6.93 -0.31 6.13
C THR A 165 -8.46 -0.28 5.99
N LEU A 166 -9.00 0.09 4.83
CA LEU A 166 -10.44 0.10 4.58
C LEU A 166 -11.08 -1.26 4.82
N LEU A 167 -10.40 -2.36 4.49
CA LEU A 167 -10.86 -3.73 4.76
C LEU A 167 -11.19 -3.95 6.24
N SER A 168 -10.33 -3.47 7.13
CA SER A 168 -10.51 -3.61 8.58
C SER A 168 -11.61 -2.71 9.14
N LEU A 169 -11.92 -1.61 8.45
CA LEU A 169 -12.95 -0.65 8.84
C LEU A 169 -14.34 -1.02 8.33
N LEU A 170 -14.44 -1.77 7.22
CA LEU A 170 -15.72 -2.17 6.63
C LEU A 170 -16.49 -3.19 7.46
N THR A 171 -15.79 -4.15 8.06
CA THR A 171 -16.43 -5.17 8.89
C THR A 171 -15.54 -5.64 10.04
N SER A 172 -16.17 -5.89 11.18
CA SER A 172 -15.56 -6.56 12.34
C SER A 172 -15.76 -8.09 12.33
N ASP A 173 -16.64 -8.60 11.47
CA ASP A 173 -16.86 -10.03 11.35
C ASP A 173 -15.72 -10.70 10.58
N VAL A 174 -15.09 -11.68 11.22
CA VAL A 174 -13.94 -12.44 10.66
C VAL A 174 -14.35 -13.21 9.40
N LYS A 175 -15.58 -13.70 9.31
CA LYS A 175 -16.08 -14.45 8.13
C LYS A 175 -16.25 -13.51 6.94
N GLU A 176 -16.93 -12.38 7.13
CA GLU A 176 -17.11 -11.36 6.07
C GLU A 176 -15.75 -10.79 5.63
N ARG A 177 -14.81 -10.58 6.54
CA ARG A 177 -13.45 -10.12 6.22
C ARG A 177 -12.71 -11.12 5.33
N ARG A 178 -12.83 -12.43 5.59
CA ARG A 178 -12.24 -13.46 4.73
C ARG A 178 -12.85 -13.45 3.34
N VAL A 179 -14.15 -13.33 3.23
CA VAL A 179 -14.85 -13.23 1.94
C VAL A 179 -14.40 -12.00 1.17
N LEU A 180 -14.34 -10.82 1.81
CA LEU A 180 -13.82 -9.61 1.16
C LEU A 180 -12.38 -9.77 0.68
N ASN A 181 -11.53 -10.39 1.49
CA ASN A 181 -10.14 -10.64 1.10
C ASN A 181 -10.05 -11.61 -0.09
N SER A 182 -10.93 -12.61 -0.17
CA SER A 182 -11.00 -13.49 -1.35
C SER A 182 -11.41 -12.73 -2.60
N PHE A 183 -12.37 -11.83 -2.52
CA PHE A 183 -12.75 -10.93 -3.62
C PHE A 183 -11.60 -10.00 -4.02
N LYS A 184 -10.85 -9.49 -3.05
CA LYS A 184 -9.65 -8.70 -3.29
C LYS A 184 -8.59 -9.48 -4.07
N VAL A 185 -8.24 -10.69 -3.62
CA VAL A 185 -7.25 -11.56 -4.27
C VAL A 185 -7.70 -11.94 -5.68
N PHE A 186 -8.99 -12.23 -5.87
CA PHE A 186 -9.54 -12.49 -7.20
C PHE A 186 -9.43 -11.28 -8.11
N GLY A 187 -9.73 -10.08 -7.60
CA GLY A 187 -9.57 -8.82 -8.32
C GLY A 187 -8.12 -8.57 -8.73
N SER A 188 -7.16 -8.74 -7.81
CA SER A 188 -5.73 -8.55 -8.10
C SER A 188 -5.22 -9.56 -9.15
N GLY A 189 -5.65 -10.81 -9.07
CA GLY A 189 -5.33 -11.82 -10.08
C GLY A 189 -5.85 -11.44 -11.47
N THR A 190 -7.10 -10.99 -11.56
CA THR A 190 -7.71 -10.52 -12.80
C THR A 190 -6.97 -9.29 -13.35
N GLY A 191 -6.62 -8.32 -12.49
CA GLY A 191 -5.83 -7.15 -12.87
C GLY A 191 -4.46 -7.52 -13.44
N SER A 192 -3.75 -8.44 -12.82
CA SER A 192 -2.45 -8.93 -13.30
C SER A 192 -2.55 -9.65 -14.64
N LEU A 193 -3.58 -10.46 -14.85
CA LEU A 193 -3.85 -11.11 -16.15
C LEU A 193 -4.14 -10.07 -17.22
N LEU A 194 -4.96 -9.05 -16.93
CA LEU A 194 -5.26 -7.98 -17.89
C LEU A 194 -4.00 -7.22 -18.30
N VAL A 195 -3.11 -6.89 -17.34
CA VAL A 195 -1.82 -6.26 -17.68
C VAL A 195 -1.01 -7.16 -18.59
N SER A 196 -0.88 -8.45 -18.28
CA SER A 196 -0.09 -9.38 -19.09
C SER A 196 -0.66 -9.55 -20.51
N PHE A 197 -1.97 -9.63 -20.65
CA PHE A 197 -2.63 -9.78 -21.96
C PHE A 197 -2.58 -8.51 -22.82
N LEU A 198 -2.81 -7.34 -22.19
CA LEU A 198 -2.85 -6.06 -22.93
C LEU A 198 -1.47 -5.60 -23.37
N THR A 199 -0.43 -6.01 -22.68
CA THR A 199 0.90 -5.47 -22.93
C THR A 199 1.64 -6.20 -24.02
N LEU A 200 1.44 -7.52 -24.19
CA LEU A 200 2.04 -8.27 -25.29
C LEU A 200 1.73 -7.64 -26.68
N PRO A 201 0.47 -7.29 -27.04
CA PRO A 201 0.19 -6.62 -28.29
C PRO A 201 0.64 -5.15 -28.35
N LEU A 202 0.72 -4.44 -27.22
CA LEU A 202 1.15 -3.03 -27.17
C LEU A 202 2.67 -2.85 -27.36
N VAL A 203 3.47 -3.83 -26.97
CA VAL A 203 4.94 -3.82 -27.15
C VAL A 203 5.32 -4.41 -28.50
N ALA A 204 4.42 -5.18 -29.14
CA ALA A 204 4.64 -5.77 -30.47
C ALA A 204 4.23 -4.85 -31.64
N LEU A 205 3.63 -3.69 -31.36
CA LEU A 205 3.30 -2.62 -32.33
C LEU A 205 4.39 -1.56 -32.33
#